data_74c41fa8398a4cf7d224d1aa42aa8b16
#
_entry.id   74c41fa8398a4cf7d224d1aa42aa8b16
#
_cell.length_a   1.000
_cell.length_b   1.000
_cell.length_c   1.000
_cell.angle_alpha   90.00
_cell.angle_beta   90.00
_cell.angle_gamma   90.00
#
_symmetry.space_group_name_H-M   'P 1'
#
loop_
_entity.id
_entity.type
_entity.pdbx_description
1 polymer ?
#
loop_
_entity_poly.entity_id
_entity_poly.type
_entity_poly.pdbx_seq_one_letter_code
_entity_poly.pdbx_strand_id
1 'polypeptide(L)'
;MKNACRGFSLLEVLVAFIILAMALGVLMRIFSGGLGNIGVAKHYSQAVAIAESQLATIGVESPLTEGENTGEAEQGYAWRTSVRRFEAGAQPVEPAAQLVDLYEVEVTISWDASATKPRSLRFVTLRAAPRT
;
A
#
# COMPACT_ATOMS: atom_id res chain seq x y z
N MET A 1 -0.42 50.09 51.23
CA MET A 1 -1.04 49.03 50.41
C MET A 1 -0.30 47.76 50.73
N LYS A 2 -0.93 46.78 51.37
CA LYS A 2 -0.32 45.47 51.68
C LYS A 2 -0.51 44.57 50.47
N ASN A 3 0.56 44.28 49.75
CA ASN A 3 0.57 43.24 48.71
C ASN A 3 0.49 41.89 49.41
N ALA A 4 -0.66 41.25 49.37
CA ALA A 4 -0.83 39.90 49.84
C ALA A 4 -0.11 38.96 48.82
N CYS A 5 1.06 38.44 49.17
CA CYS A 5 1.70 37.34 48.49
C CYS A 5 0.82 36.10 48.66
N ARG A 6 0.01 35.77 47.65
CA ARG A 6 -0.75 34.53 47.61
C ARG A 6 0.23 33.42 47.14
N GLY A 7 0.70 32.64 48.10
CA GLY A 7 1.46 31.44 47.78
C GLY A 7 0.54 30.35 47.19
N PHE A 8 1.07 29.52 46.31
CA PHE A 8 0.36 28.34 45.78
C PHE A 8 0.07 27.35 46.88
N SER A 9 -1.15 26.81 46.90
CA SER A 9 -1.56 25.75 47.81
C SER A 9 -0.93 24.42 47.34
N LEU A 10 -0.52 23.58 48.30
CA LEU A 10 0.01 22.25 48.00
C LEU A 10 -1.00 21.41 47.23
N LEU A 11 -2.31 21.57 47.51
CA LEU A 11 -3.40 20.95 46.80
C LEU A 11 -3.44 21.40 45.32
N GLU A 12 -3.23 22.67 45.03
CA GLU A 12 -3.24 23.22 43.66
C GLU A 12 -2.11 22.62 42.81
N VAL A 13 -0.92 22.48 43.38
CA VAL A 13 0.22 21.82 42.72
C VAL A 13 -0.08 20.36 42.47
N LEU A 14 -0.72 19.65 43.41
CA LEU A 14 -1.08 18.26 43.25
C LEU A 14 -2.13 18.07 42.13
N VAL A 15 -3.15 18.90 42.06
CA VAL A 15 -4.16 18.89 41.01
C VAL A 15 -3.53 19.19 39.64
N ALA A 16 -2.65 20.20 39.58
CA ALA A 16 -1.94 20.52 38.34
C ALA A 16 -1.09 19.35 37.85
N PHE A 17 -0.43 18.63 38.75
CA PHE A 17 0.36 17.44 38.41
C PHE A 17 -0.48 16.29 37.88
N ILE A 18 -1.66 16.08 38.46
CA ILE A 18 -2.61 15.04 37.97
C ILE A 18 -3.09 15.39 36.56
N ILE A 19 -3.47 16.63 36.30
CA ILE A 19 -3.90 17.08 34.98
C ILE A 19 -2.76 16.93 33.97
N LEU A 20 -1.55 17.33 34.34
CA LEU A 20 -0.38 17.18 33.49
C LEU A 20 -0.10 15.71 33.15
N ALA A 21 -0.15 14.82 34.14
CA ALA A 21 0.07 13.39 33.95
C ALA A 21 -1.00 12.76 33.02
N MET A 22 -2.27 13.15 33.16
CA MET A 22 -3.34 12.73 32.28
C MET A 22 -3.11 13.21 30.84
N ALA A 23 -2.76 14.49 30.66
CA ALA A 23 -2.48 15.06 29.35
C ALA A 23 -1.30 14.33 28.66
N LEU A 24 -0.24 14.07 29.42
CA LEU A 24 0.94 13.34 28.91
C LEU A 24 0.58 11.90 28.51
N GLY A 25 -0.25 11.23 29.30
CA GLY A 25 -0.75 9.87 28.99
C GLY A 25 -1.54 9.82 27.68
N VAL A 26 -2.40 10.80 27.44
CA VAL A 26 -3.17 10.90 26.18
C VAL A 26 -2.23 11.15 25.00
N LEU A 27 -1.26 12.05 25.13
CA LEU A 27 -0.26 12.33 24.10
C LEU A 27 0.55 11.07 23.74
N MET A 28 1.01 10.32 24.74
CA MET A 28 1.75 9.07 24.53
C MET A 28 0.89 8.02 23.78
N ARG A 29 -0.41 7.95 24.08
CA ARG A 29 -1.32 7.04 23.39
C ARG A 29 -1.50 7.41 21.90
N ILE A 30 -1.60 8.70 21.59
CA ILE A 30 -1.69 9.20 20.20
C ILE A 30 -0.40 8.88 19.46
N PHE A 31 0.75 9.13 20.06
CA PHE A 31 2.05 8.84 19.47
C PHE A 31 2.24 7.34 19.16
N SER A 32 1.89 6.47 20.12
CA SER A 32 2.01 5.02 19.94
C SER A 32 1.11 4.49 18.80
N GLY A 33 -0.09 5.05 18.64
CA GLY A 33 -0.98 4.70 17.52
C GLY A 33 -0.43 5.16 16.16
N GLY A 34 0.21 6.34 16.12
CA GLY A 34 0.82 6.87 14.91
C GLY A 34 1.99 6.02 14.39
N LEU A 35 2.85 5.54 15.28
CA LEU A 35 4.01 4.72 14.91
C LEU A 35 3.62 3.36 14.31
N GLY A 36 2.53 2.75 14.78
CA GLY A 36 2.03 1.49 14.20
C GLY A 36 1.59 1.65 12.73
N ASN A 37 0.98 2.76 12.38
CA ASN A 37 0.52 3.04 11.02
C ASN A 37 1.68 3.29 10.03
N ILE A 38 2.82 3.81 10.48
CA ILE A 38 4.00 4.02 9.64
C ILE A 38 4.56 2.69 9.14
N GLY A 39 4.59 1.65 9.98
CA GLY A 39 5.03 0.31 9.59
C GLY A 39 4.16 -0.28 8.49
N VAL A 40 2.85 -0.16 8.61
CA VAL A 40 1.89 -0.63 7.59
C VAL A 40 2.09 0.12 6.28
N ALA A 41 2.18 1.45 6.31
CA ALA A 41 2.38 2.28 5.13
C ALA A 41 3.69 1.93 4.39
N LYS A 42 4.77 1.64 5.13
CA LYS A 42 6.05 1.21 4.55
C LYS A 42 5.91 -0.08 3.74
N HIS A 43 5.23 -1.09 4.28
CA HIS A 43 5.02 -2.37 3.57
C HIS A 43 4.20 -2.18 2.30
N TYR A 44 3.15 -1.36 2.34
CA TYR A 44 2.37 -1.04 1.14
C TYR A 44 3.20 -0.31 0.10
N SER A 45 4.01 0.67 0.48
CA SER A 45 4.89 1.39 -0.45
C SER A 45 5.91 0.48 -1.13
N GLN A 46 6.47 -0.48 -0.40
CA GLN A 46 7.36 -1.49 -0.97
C GLN A 46 6.63 -2.41 -1.94
N ALA A 47 5.43 -2.88 -1.58
CA ALA A 47 4.63 -3.71 -2.47
C ALA A 47 4.25 -2.98 -3.77
N VAL A 48 3.93 -1.68 -3.70
CA VAL A 48 3.69 -0.83 -4.88
C VAL A 48 4.92 -0.76 -5.75
N ALA A 49 6.09 -0.48 -5.19
CA ALA A 49 7.34 -0.37 -5.96
C ALA A 49 7.70 -1.69 -6.68
N ILE A 50 7.50 -2.84 -6.01
CA ILE A 50 7.69 -4.15 -6.62
C ILE A 50 6.69 -4.37 -7.77
N ALA A 51 5.42 -4.03 -7.57
CA ALA A 51 4.39 -4.19 -8.59
C ALA A 51 4.65 -3.31 -9.82
N GLU A 52 5.06 -2.06 -9.62
CA GLU A 52 5.44 -1.14 -10.71
C GLU A 52 6.65 -1.67 -11.49
N SER A 53 7.65 -2.20 -10.79
CA SER A 53 8.81 -2.83 -11.43
C SER A 53 8.40 -4.03 -12.30
N GLN A 54 7.53 -4.91 -11.80
CA GLN A 54 7.02 -6.04 -12.57
C GLN A 54 6.19 -5.59 -13.78
N LEU A 55 5.35 -4.58 -13.60
CA LEU A 55 4.57 -4.01 -14.70
C LEU A 55 5.48 -3.36 -15.76
N ALA A 56 6.59 -2.73 -15.37
CA ALA A 56 7.50 -2.09 -16.32
C ALA A 56 8.22 -3.08 -17.23
N THR A 57 8.50 -4.30 -16.75
CA THR A 57 9.17 -5.34 -17.56
C THR A 57 8.25 -6.01 -18.55
N ILE A 58 6.97 -6.18 -18.21
CA ILE A 58 5.97 -6.87 -19.04
C ILE A 58 5.63 -6.02 -20.28
N GLY A 59 5.87 -6.57 -21.46
CA GLY A 59 5.63 -5.88 -22.74
C GLY A 59 6.73 -4.92 -23.19
N VAL A 60 7.81 -4.78 -22.40
CA VAL A 60 9.02 -4.02 -22.78
C VAL A 60 10.21 -4.96 -22.89
N GLU A 61 10.54 -5.67 -21.82
CA GLU A 61 11.63 -6.65 -21.78
C GLU A 61 11.15 -8.07 -22.07
N SER A 62 9.90 -8.36 -21.70
CA SER A 62 9.24 -9.65 -21.96
C SER A 62 8.10 -9.46 -22.95
N PRO A 63 7.91 -10.37 -23.94
CA PRO A 63 6.78 -10.28 -24.85
C PRO A 63 5.46 -10.42 -24.08
N LEU A 64 4.41 -9.75 -24.57
CA LEU A 64 3.05 -9.91 -24.06
C LEU A 64 2.48 -11.26 -24.53
N THR A 65 2.87 -12.32 -23.85
CA THR A 65 2.33 -13.69 -24.06
C THR A 65 1.43 -14.06 -22.90
N GLU A 66 0.33 -14.73 -23.24
CA GLU A 66 -0.58 -15.26 -22.22
C GLU A 66 0.14 -16.25 -21.31
N GLY A 67 -0.08 -16.11 -20.01
CA GLY A 67 0.53 -16.98 -19.01
C GLY A 67 0.59 -16.38 -17.63
N GLU A 68 1.05 -17.18 -16.70
CA GLU A 68 1.29 -16.78 -15.30
C GLU A 68 2.76 -16.99 -14.96
N ASN A 69 3.33 -16.01 -14.27
CA ASN A 69 4.66 -16.10 -13.70
C ASN A 69 4.59 -15.78 -12.21
N THR A 70 5.41 -16.46 -11.42
CA THR A 70 5.51 -16.23 -9.98
C THR A 70 6.98 -16.14 -9.58
N GLY A 71 7.25 -15.40 -8.54
CA GLY A 71 8.59 -15.33 -7.98
C GLY A 71 8.58 -14.69 -6.60
N GLU A 72 9.76 -14.61 -6.03
CA GLU A 72 9.99 -13.98 -4.75
C GLU A 72 10.83 -12.72 -4.95
N ALA A 73 10.51 -11.68 -4.20
CA ALA A 73 11.29 -10.47 -4.08
C ALA A 73 11.94 -10.42 -2.69
N GLU A 74 12.84 -9.48 -2.49
CA GLU A 74 13.51 -9.30 -1.21
C GLU A 74 12.52 -9.09 -0.06
N GLN A 75 12.97 -9.40 1.15
CA GLN A 75 12.23 -9.17 2.41
C GLN A 75 10.92 -9.96 2.55
N GLY A 76 10.79 -11.12 1.88
CA GLY A 76 9.62 -12.01 2.06
C GLY A 76 8.38 -11.57 1.29
N TYR A 77 8.55 -10.75 0.25
CA TYR A 77 7.48 -10.46 -0.70
C TYR A 77 7.47 -11.54 -1.80
N ALA A 78 6.28 -12.03 -2.11
CA ALA A 78 6.06 -12.89 -3.28
C ALA A 78 5.22 -12.13 -4.31
N TRP A 79 5.53 -12.32 -5.57
CA TRP A 79 4.78 -11.72 -6.67
C TRP A 79 4.23 -12.77 -7.60
N ARG A 80 3.09 -12.45 -8.20
CA ARG A 80 2.46 -13.21 -9.27
C ARG A 80 2.03 -12.25 -10.35
N THR A 81 2.35 -12.57 -11.59
CA THR A 81 1.88 -11.86 -12.78
C THR A 81 1.00 -12.79 -13.61
N SER A 82 -0.11 -12.28 -14.13
CA SER A 82 -0.99 -12.98 -15.03
C SER A 82 -1.26 -12.11 -16.24
N VAL A 83 -1.04 -12.63 -17.42
CA VAL A 83 -1.31 -11.95 -18.71
C VAL A 83 -2.38 -12.75 -19.42
N ARG A 84 -3.50 -12.12 -19.71
CA ARG A 84 -4.63 -12.73 -20.44
C ARG A 84 -5.05 -11.81 -21.57
N ARG A 85 -5.49 -12.40 -22.68
CA ARG A 85 -6.10 -11.62 -23.74
C ARG A 85 -7.38 -10.98 -23.23
N PHE A 86 -7.52 -9.68 -23.43
CA PHE A 86 -8.73 -8.96 -23.08
C PHE A 86 -9.71 -9.03 -24.24
N GLU A 87 -10.81 -9.76 -24.05
CA GLU A 87 -11.92 -9.74 -25.00
C GLU A 87 -12.85 -8.58 -24.62
N ALA A 88 -12.79 -7.49 -25.37
CA ALA A 88 -13.82 -6.47 -25.30
C ALA A 88 -15.12 -7.14 -25.74
N GLY A 89 -16.07 -7.35 -24.80
CA GLY A 89 -17.37 -7.95 -25.09
C GLY A 89 -17.98 -7.33 -26.34
N ALA A 90 -18.89 -8.02 -27.00
CA ALA A 90 -19.47 -7.87 -28.34
C ALA A 90 -20.00 -6.44 -28.72
N GLN A 91 -19.23 -5.39 -28.47
CA GLN A 91 -19.45 -4.06 -29.03
C GLN A 91 -18.71 -3.98 -30.38
N PRO A 92 -19.32 -3.36 -31.40
CA PRO A 92 -18.66 -3.16 -32.69
C PRO A 92 -17.44 -2.27 -32.46
N VAL A 93 -16.26 -2.87 -32.55
CA VAL A 93 -14.97 -2.19 -32.40
C VAL A 93 -14.68 -1.49 -33.73
N GLU A 94 -14.33 -0.21 -33.70
CA GLU A 94 -13.90 0.54 -34.87
C GLU A 94 -12.79 -0.21 -35.62
N PRO A 95 -12.71 -0.08 -36.98
CA PRO A 95 -11.73 -0.85 -37.80
C PRO A 95 -10.26 -0.65 -37.35
N ALA A 96 -9.93 0.49 -36.77
CA ALA A 96 -8.59 0.79 -36.25
C ALA A 96 -8.21 -0.08 -35.03
N ALA A 97 -9.19 -0.52 -34.23
CA ALA A 97 -8.96 -1.39 -33.08
C ALA A 97 -8.70 -2.85 -33.46
N GLN A 98 -8.86 -3.21 -34.74
CA GLN A 98 -8.54 -4.57 -35.24
C GLN A 98 -7.04 -4.82 -35.48
N LEU A 99 -6.23 -3.77 -35.39
CA LEU A 99 -4.77 -3.83 -35.63
C LEU A 99 -3.97 -4.15 -34.36
N VAL A 100 -4.61 -4.10 -33.20
CA VAL A 100 -3.95 -4.34 -31.90
C VAL A 100 -4.74 -5.38 -31.11
N ASP A 101 -4.02 -6.22 -30.42
CA ASP A 101 -4.56 -7.10 -29.41
C ASP A 101 -4.40 -6.46 -28.04
N LEU A 102 -5.47 -6.48 -27.24
CA LEU A 102 -5.45 -6.00 -25.87
C LEU A 102 -5.20 -7.14 -24.92
N TYR A 103 -4.35 -6.91 -23.95
CA TYR A 103 -4.04 -7.85 -22.88
C TYR A 103 -4.34 -7.22 -21.53
N GLU A 104 -5.03 -7.97 -20.68
CA GLU A 104 -5.14 -7.65 -19.26
C GLU A 104 -3.92 -8.21 -18.57
N VAL A 105 -3.18 -7.33 -17.90
CA VAL A 105 -2.02 -7.67 -17.12
C VAL A 105 -2.37 -7.44 -15.64
N GLU A 106 -2.33 -8.49 -14.87
CA GLU A 106 -2.57 -8.47 -13.43
C GLU A 106 -1.26 -8.76 -12.70
N VAL A 107 -0.93 -7.94 -11.71
CA VAL A 107 0.20 -8.17 -10.81
C VAL A 107 -0.32 -8.20 -9.38
N THR A 108 -0.05 -9.28 -8.68
CA THR A 108 -0.39 -9.45 -7.26
C THR A 108 0.89 -9.59 -6.46
N ILE A 109 1.06 -8.73 -5.46
CA ILE A 109 2.15 -8.78 -4.49
C ILE A 109 1.56 -9.25 -3.17
N SER A 110 2.18 -10.24 -2.54
CA SER A 110 1.78 -10.75 -1.22
C SER A 110 2.95 -10.73 -0.25
N TRP A 111 2.66 -10.47 1.02
CA TRP A 111 3.62 -10.46 2.12
C TRP A 111 2.96 -10.96 3.40
N ASP A 112 3.75 -11.21 4.46
CA ASP A 112 3.26 -11.78 5.71
C ASP A 112 2.57 -13.16 5.52
N ALA A 113 3.13 -14.02 4.67
CA ALA A 113 2.56 -15.33 4.37
C ALA A 113 2.38 -16.22 5.61
N SER A 114 3.16 -15.99 6.68
CA SER A 114 3.05 -16.68 7.96
C SER A 114 1.98 -16.11 8.89
N ALA A 115 1.39 -14.96 8.57
CA ALA A 115 0.33 -14.38 9.36
C ALA A 115 -1.00 -15.11 9.16
N THR A 116 -1.87 -15.07 10.16
CA THR A 116 -3.24 -15.64 10.09
C THR A 116 -4.07 -15.05 8.93
N LYS A 117 -3.70 -13.86 8.46
CA LYS A 117 -4.23 -13.22 7.26
C LYS A 117 -3.07 -12.65 6.44
N PRO A 118 -2.61 -13.34 5.38
CA PRO A 118 -1.63 -12.78 4.47
C PRO A 118 -2.19 -11.51 3.82
N ARG A 119 -1.32 -10.52 3.67
CA ARG A 119 -1.66 -9.26 3.02
C ARG A 119 -1.28 -9.34 1.56
N SER A 120 -2.10 -8.76 0.71
CA SER A 120 -1.84 -8.69 -0.72
C SER A 120 -2.27 -7.35 -1.30
N LEU A 121 -1.61 -6.97 -2.38
CA LEU A 121 -1.93 -5.81 -3.20
C LEU A 121 -2.01 -6.29 -4.65
N ARG A 122 -3.06 -5.87 -5.37
CA ARG A 122 -3.33 -6.27 -6.74
C ARG A 122 -3.43 -5.05 -7.64
N PHE A 123 -2.71 -5.09 -8.74
CA PHE A 123 -2.80 -4.12 -9.83
C PHE A 123 -3.32 -4.82 -11.08
N VAL A 124 -4.17 -4.12 -11.81
CA VAL A 124 -4.67 -4.57 -13.12
C VAL A 124 -4.51 -3.43 -14.10
N THR A 125 -3.96 -3.71 -15.26
CA THR A 125 -3.81 -2.73 -16.35
C THR A 125 -4.09 -3.41 -17.69
N LEU A 126 -4.41 -2.60 -18.70
CA LEU A 126 -4.54 -3.05 -20.07
C LEU A 126 -3.32 -2.61 -20.86
N ARG A 127 -2.78 -3.51 -21.68
CA ARG A 127 -1.70 -3.24 -22.62
C ARG A 127 -2.09 -3.67 -24.01
N ALA A 128 -1.69 -2.86 -25.00
CA ALA A 128 -1.89 -3.15 -26.40
C ALA A 128 -0.60 -3.70 -27.01
N ALA A 129 -0.73 -4.71 -27.85
CA ALA A 129 0.35 -5.21 -28.69
C ALA A 129 -0.11 -5.26 -30.14
N PRO A 130 0.78 -5.04 -31.13
CA PRO A 130 0.45 -5.25 -32.53
C PRO A 130 0.01 -6.69 -32.75
N ARG A 131 -1.05 -6.88 -33.54
CA ARG A 131 -1.46 -8.21 -33.98
C ARG A 131 -0.43 -8.73 -34.98
N THR A 132 0.22 -9.84 -34.67
CA THR A 132 1.13 -10.56 -35.57
C THR A 132 0.40 -11.60 -36.38
#